data_d1f18dcaf84030a660a8da0b748bf988
#
_entry.id   d1f18dcaf84030a660a8da0b748bf988
#
_cell.length_a   1.000
_cell.length_b   1.000
_cell.length_c   1.000
_cell.angle_alpha   90.00
_cell.angle_beta   90.00
_cell.angle_gamma   90.00
#
_symmetry.space_group_name_H-M   'P 1'
#
loop_
_entity.id
_entity.type
_entity.pdbx_description
1 polymer ?
#
loop_
_entity_poly.entity_id
_entity_poly.type
_entity_poly.pdbx_seq_one_letter_code
_entity_poly.pdbx_strand_id
1 'polypeptide(L)'
;MSTEAGKTQVSNTPLEPTTLSVQGMTCSSCVNSIERALNEIDGVTASVNFASETVHIAGPADLSPDVVMKKIKSAGYSASLLKDNADPALHRKGAARALFFALIFAVPSIAISMVMSWHQPINDWLIELFTNYSIALPPHADHLFASWLVLALSAPLIFIVAFPIHRAAIRNILHPTMDTLISLGSLSAYIWSSYATYTNQGDVYTEVAAGVIFFVILGRYLETRAKAKASSALTSLLALGSKEVTSVRGGFPLIVPIEQLQIGDEFEVRPGDRIATDGIVVKGESAVDNSMLTGETKPIDVRPGSA
;
A
#
# COMPACT_ATOMS: atom_id res chain seq x y z
N MET A 1 4.18 22.10 -62.86
CA MET A 1 3.64 20.95 -62.09
C MET A 1 4.38 20.85 -60.79
N SER A 2 3.86 21.48 -59.77
CA SER A 2 4.48 21.54 -58.41
C SER A 2 3.62 20.70 -57.50
N THR A 3 4.17 19.63 -56.98
CA THR A 3 3.50 18.71 -56.03
C THR A 3 3.73 19.22 -54.64
N GLU A 4 2.70 19.80 -54.02
CA GLU A 4 2.69 20.14 -52.60
C GLU A 4 2.56 18.86 -51.78
N ALA A 5 3.63 18.55 -51.01
CA ALA A 5 3.58 17.51 -49.98
C ALA A 5 2.84 18.07 -48.77
N GLY A 6 1.64 17.51 -48.50
CA GLY A 6 0.83 17.81 -47.32
C GLY A 6 1.59 17.44 -46.06
N LYS A 7 1.96 18.43 -45.26
CA LYS A 7 2.41 18.25 -43.88
C LYS A 7 1.18 17.90 -43.02
N THR A 8 1.06 16.65 -42.66
CA THR A 8 0.14 16.21 -41.58
C THR A 8 0.63 16.83 -40.27
N GLN A 9 -0.08 17.86 -39.81
CA GLN A 9 0.11 18.37 -38.44
C GLN A 9 -0.43 17.31 -37.48
N VAL A 10 0.48 16.63 -36.79
CA VAL A 10 0.15 15.85 -35.62
C VAL A 10 -0.30 16.85 -34.53
N SER A 11 -1.58 16.83 -34.19
CA SER A 11 -2.10 17.65 -33.11
C SER A 11 -1.54 17.12 -31.78
N ASN A 12 -0.55 17.81 -31.24
CA ASN A 12 -0.07 17.63 -29.87
C ASN A 12 -1.12 18.16 -28.90
N THR A 13 -2.21 17.45 -28.71
CA THR A 13 -3.08 17.67 -27.57
C THR A 13 -2.46 16.90 -26.40
N PRO A 14 -2.02 17.56 -25.32
CA PRO A 14 -1.53 16.86 -24.14
C PRO A 14 -2.67 16.03 -23.59
N LEU A 15 -2.43 14.75 -23.35
CA LEU A 15 -3.39 13.91 -22.61
C LEU A 15 -3.62 14.49 -21.22
N GLU A 16 -4.86 14.38 -20.76
CA GLU A 16 -5.14 14.54 -19.34
C GLU A 16 -4.26 13.59 -18.54
N PRO A 17 -3.61 14.07 -17.46
CA PRO A 17 -2.65 13.27 -16.70
C PRO A 17 -3.32 12.01 -16.16
N THR A 18 -2.91 10.86 -16.65
CA THR A 18 -3.45 9.58 -16.18
C THR A 18 -2.87 9.28 -14.81
N THR A 19 -3.74 9.11 -13.82
CA THR A 19 -3.35 8.75 -12.46
C THR A 19 -3.63 7.26 -12.21
N LEU A 20 -2.59 6.51 -11.81
CA LEU A 20 -2.71 5.10 -11.43
C LEU A 20 -2.40 4.92 -9.94
N SER A 21 -3.06 3.96 -9.32
CA SER A 21 -2.67 3.50 -7.99
C SER A 21 -1.53 2.49 -8.10
N VAL A 22 -0.49 2.66 -7.28
CA VAL A 22 0.69 1.79 -7.27
C VAL A 22 0.88 1.17 -5.89
N GLN A 23 0.93 -0.15 -5.83
CA GLN A 23 1.08 -0.90 -4.58
C GLN A 23 2.44 -1.60 -4.51
N GLY A 24 2.90 -1.85 -3.27
CA GLY A 24 4.17 -2.53 -3.00
C GLY A 24 5.35 -1.61 -2.79
N MET A 25 5.14 -0.29 -2.71
CA MET A 25 6.17 0.66 -2.31
C MET A 25 6.38 0.62 -0.81
N THR A 26 7.60 0.34 -0.38
CA THR A 26 7.97 0.25 1.05
C THR A 26 8.98 1.31 1.49
N CYS A 27 9.56 2.05 0.56
CA CYS A 27 10.57 3.06 0.85
C CYS A 27 10.71 4.05 -0.32
N SER A 28 11.41 5.16 -0.08
CA SER A 28 11.68 6.19 -1.10
C SER A 28 12.48 5.67 -2.29
N SER A 29 13.32 4.65 -2.12
CA SER A 29 14.04 4.03 -3.25
C SER A 29 13.09 3.34 -4.23
N CYS A 30 11.94 2.86 -3.75
CA CYS A 30 10.89 2.30 -4.60
C CYS A 30 10.27 3.35 -5.52
N VAL A 31 10.06 4.57 -5.00
CA VAL A 31 9.58 5.73 -5.79
C VAL A 31 10.54 5.99 -6.96
N ASN A 32 11.83 6.17 -6.65
CA ASN A 32 12.86 6.42 -7.67
C ASN A 32 12.94 5.30 -8.72
N SER A 33 12.75 4.05 -8.29
CA SER A 33 12.77 2.89 -9.20
C SER A 33 11.59 2.91 -10.17
N ILE A 34 10.40 3.27 -9.71
CA ILE A 34 9.19 3.37 -10.54
C ILE A 34 9.31 4.56 -11.50
N GLU A 35 9.70 5.74 -10.99
CA GLU A 35 9.88 6.93 -11.82
C GLU A 35 10.92 6.69 -12.91
N ARG A 36 12.08 6.09 -12.58
CA ARG A 36 13.09 5.74 -13.56
C ARG A 36 12.56 4.79 -14.62
N ALA A 37 11.88 3.72 -14.20
CA ALA A 37 11.32 2.75 -15.13
C ALA A 37 10.29 3.36 -16.08
N LEU A 38 9.48 4.31 -15.62
CA LEU A 38 8.49 4.98 -16.45
C LEU A 38 9.10 6.04 -17.36
N ASN A 39 10.09 6.79 -16.86
CA ASN A 39 10.80 7.81 -17.64
C ASN A 39 11.75 7.22 -18.71
N GLU A 40 11.96 5.88 -18.72
CA GLU A 40 12.58 5.18 -19.85
C GLU A 40 11.66 5.06 -21.08
N ILE A 41 10.37 5.34 -20.94
CA ILE A 41 9.43 5.35 -22.07
C ILE A 41 9.53 6.71 -22.74
N ASP A 42 9.77 6.74 -24.04
CA ASP A 42 9.95 7.98 -24.80
C ASP A 42 8.76 8.92 -24.66
N GLY A 43 9.03 10.17 -24.29
CA GLY A 43 8.02 11.21 -24.13
C GLY A 43 7.14 11.09 -22.87
N VAL A 44 7.46 10.17 -21.95
CA VAL A 44 6.75 10.01 -20.68
C VAL A 44 7.47 10.73 -19.55
N THR A 45 6.69 11.48 -18.75
CA THR A 45 7.14 12.05 -17.47
C THR A 45 6.24 11.51 -16.38
N ALA A 46 6.82 10.80 -15.43
CA ALA A 46 6.10 10.22 -14.31
C ALA A 46 6.54 10.82 -12.98
N SER A 47 5.58 11.13 -12.12
CA SER A 47 5.78 11.55 -10.74
C SER A 47 5.02 10.66 -9.80
N VAL A 48 5.72 10.05 -8.83
CA VAL A 48 5.16 9.09 -7.88
C VAL A 48 4.98 9.75 -6.52
N ASN A 49 3.76 9.68 -6.00
CA ASN A 49 3.46 10.12 -4.64
C ASN A 49 3.41 8.90 -3.71
N PHE A 50 4.40 8.80 -2.83
CA PHE A 50 4.51 7.72 -1.86
C PHE A 50 3.38 7.71 -0.82
N ALA A 51 2.90 8.90 -0.42
CA ALA A 51 1.89 9.02 0.64
C ALA A 51 0.48 8.61 0.17
N SER A 52 0.12 8.97 -1.06
CA SER A 52 -1.15 8.59 -1.68
C SER A 52 -1.08 7.27 -2.45
N GLU A 53 0.12 6.68 -2.60
CA GLU A 53 0.36 5.48 -3.39
C GLU A 53 -0.13 5.62 -4.84
N THR A 54 0.07 6.82 -5.43
CA THR A 54 -0.35 7.14 -6.79
C THR A 54 0.84 7.53 -7.65
N VAL A 55 0.74 7.28 -8.95
CA VAL A 55 1.64 7.80 -9.96
C VAL A 55 0.85 8.66 -10.92
N HIS A 56 1.33 9.87 -11.16
CA HIS A 56 0.83 10.79 -12.17
C HIS A 56 1.74 10.68 -13.40
N ILE A 57 1.12 10.47 -14.55
CA ILE A 57 1.81 10.20 -15.80
C ILE A 57 1.36 11.19 -16.83
N ALA A 58 2.31 11.96 -17.35
CA ALA A 58 2.15 12.80 -18.54
C ALA A 58 2.92 12.16 -19.69
N GLY A 59 2.31 12.04 -20.86
CA GLY A 59 2.93 11.39 -22.00
C GLY A 59 2.17 11.60 -23.30
N PRO A 60 2.60 10.99 -24.40
CA PRO A 60 1.98 11.13 -25.70
C PRO A 60 0.55 10.54 -25.70
N ALA A 61 -0.30 11.09 -26.60
CA ALA A 61 -1.73 10.78 -26.66
C ALA A 61 -2.08 9.31 -26.95
N ASP A 62 -1.14 8.54 -27.47
CA ASP A 62 -1.26 7.13 -27.79
C ASP A 62 -0.74 6.19 -26.68
N LEU A 63 -0.30 6.73 -25.55
CA LEU A 63 0.18 5.95 -24.42
C LEU A 63 -0.96 5.19 -23.75
N SER A 64 -1.01 3.87 -23.98
CA SER A 64 -2.00 3.02 -23.33
C SER A 64 -1.67 2.83 -21.84
N PRO A 65 -2.66 2.95 -20.92
CA PRO A 65 -2.49 2.62 -19.51
C PRO A 65 -1.93 1.21 -19.26
N ASP A 66 -2.25 0.26 -20.14
CA ASP A 66 -1.75 -1.12 -20.04
C ASP A 66 -0.23 -1.22 -20.22
N VAL A 67 0.35 -0.41 -21.10
CA VAL A 67 1.81 -0.34 -21.29
C VAL A 67 2.49 0.15 -20.03
N VAL A 68 1.94 1.19 -19.42
CA VAL A 68 2.43 1.76 -18.16
C VAL A 68 2.31 0.75 -17.02
N MET A 69 1.15 0.12 -16.85
CA MET A 69 0.94 -0.90 -15.83
C MET A 69 1.88 -2.10 -16.01
N LYS A 70 2.13 -2.53 -17.26
CA LYS A 70 3.09 -3.59 -17.58
C LYS A 70 4.52 -3.18 -17.20
N LYS A 71 4.91 -1.94 -17.46
CA LYS A 71 6.24 -1.42 -17.11
C LYS A 71 6.42 -1.34 -15.58
N ILE A 72 5.42 -0.85 -14.84
CA ILE A 72 5.42 -0.85 -13.37
C ILE A 72 5.52 -2.28 -12.82
N LYS A 73 4.79 -3.22 -13.44
CA LYS A 73 4.84 -4.63 -13.06
C LYS A 73 6.21 -5.27 -13.33
N SER A 74 6.88 -4.90 -14.43
CA SER A 74 8.24 -5.37 -14.72
C SER A 74 9.27 -4.82 -13.73
N ALA A 75 9.05 -3.62 -13.19
CA ALA A 75 9.84 -3.04 -12.11
C ALA A 75 9.56 -3.66 -10.72
N GLY A 76 8.65 -4.65 -10.64
CA GLY A 76 8.39 -5.40 -9.39
C GLY A 76 7.21 -4.91 -8.57
N TYR A 77 6.47 -3.91 -9.05
CA TYR A 77 5.34 -3.29 -8.36
C TYR A 77 4.01 -3.67 -9.01
N SER A 78 2.90 -3.40 -8.33
CA SER A 78 1.56 -3.59 -8.89
C SER A 78 0.90 -2.24 -9.14
N ALA A 79 0.27 -2.08 -10.31
CA ALA A 79 -0.49 -0.87 -10.63
C ALA A 79 -1.92 -1.25 -11.03
N SER A 80 -2.87 -0.37 -10.68
CA SER A 80 -4.27 -0.47 -11.06
C SER A 80 -4.83 0.93 -11.36
N LEU A 81 -5.90 0.97 -12.14
CA LEU A 81 -6.64 2.22 -12.35
C LEU A 81 -7.21 2.72 -11.02
N LEU A 82 -7.28 4.03 -10.86
CA LEU A 82 -7.73 4.67 -9.60
C LEU A 82 -9.15 4.22 -9.18
N LYS A 83 -9.98 3.79 -10.14
CA LYS A 83 -11.33 3.24 -9.88
C LYS A 83 -11.33 1.84 -9.24
N ASP A 84 -10.24 1.08 -9.40
CA ASP A 84 -10.09 -0.29 -8.86
C ASP A 84 -9.33 -0.31 -7.53
N ASN A 85 -9.33 0.78 -6.77
CA ASN A 85 -8.69 0.83 -5.47
C ASN A 85 -9.25 -0.30 -4.59
N ALA A 86 -8.44 -1.33 -4.41
CA ALA A 86 -8.70 -2.37 -3.42
C ALA A 86 -8.99 -1.69 -2.08
N ASP A 87 -10.11 -2.05 -1.48
CA ASP A 87 -10.62 -1.47 -0.24
C ASP A 87 -9.48 -1.35 0.80
N PRO A 88 -9.15 -0.12 1.26
CA PRO A 88 -8.10 0.09 2.26
C PRO A 88 -8.29 -0.75 3.53
N ALA A 89 -9.54 -1.15 3.82
CA ALA A 89 -9.88 -2.04 4.91
C ALA A 89 -9.34 -3.48 4.72
N LEU A 90 -9.24 -3.95 3.49
CA LEU A 90 -8.68 -5.29 3.17
C LEU A 90 -7.18 -5.33 3.44
N HIS A 91 -6.43 -4.31 3.03
CA HIS A 91 -4.99 -4.20 3.30
C HIS A 91 -4.70 -4.13 4.80
N ARG A 92 -5.50 -3.35 5.54
CA ARG A 92 -5.38 -3.26 7.01
C ARG A 92 -5.66 -4.59 7.71
N LYS A 93 -6.66 -5.35 7.25
CA LYS A 93 -6.95 -6.69 7.80
C LYS A 93 -5.81 -7.66 7.52
N GLY A 94 -5.19 -7.61 6.35
CA GLY A 94 -4.02 -8.42 5.99
C GLY A 94 -2.82 -8.13 6.89
N ALA A 95 -2.48 -6.86 7.09
CA ALA A 95 -1.38 -6.44 7.96
C ALA A 95 -1.62 -6.80 9.43
N ALA A 96 -2.86 -6.66 9.92
CA ALA A 96 -3.23 -7.06 11.28
C ALA A 96 -3.12 -8.57 11.50
N ARG A 97 -3.52 -9.39 10.52
CA ARG A 97 -3.35 -10.85 10.58
C ARG A 97 -1.88 -11.25 10.61
N ALA A 98 -1.05 -10.65 9.75
CA ALA A 98 0.37 -10.92 9.73
C ALA A 98 1.02 -10.58 11.07
N LEU A 99 0.66 -9.44 11.68
CA LEU A 99 1.14 -9.06 13.01
C LEU A 99 0.67 -10.04 14.10
N PHE A 100 -0.58 -10.48 14.05
CA PHE A 100 -1.11 -11.45 15.01
C PHE A 100 -0.33 -12.77 14.98
N PHE A 101 -0.09 -13.32 13.78
CA PHE A 101 0.74 -14.51 13.65
C PHE A 101 2.19 -14.26 14.04
N ALA A 102 2.74 -13.09 13.70
CA ALA A 102 4.10 -12.73 14.11
C ALA A 102 4.23 -12.68 15.63
N LEU A 103 3.25 -12.14 16.36
CA LEU A 103 3.21 -12.13 17.83
C LEU A 103 3.19 -13.54 18.43
N ILE A 104 2.35 -14.43 17.90
CA ILE A 104 2.21 -15.80 18.39
C ILE A 104 3.53 -16.57 18.29
N PHE A 105 4.29 -16.38 17.23
CA PHE A 105 5.52 -17.13 17.01
C PHE A 105 6.78 -16.41 17.49
N ALA A 106 6.87 -15.07 17.32
CA ALA A 106 8.06 -14.32 17.70
C ALA A 106 8.19 -14.16 19.21
N VAL A 107 7.12 -13.81 19.91
CA VAL A 107 7.21 -13.50 21.34
C VAL A 107 7.66 -14.73 22.16
N PRO A 108 7.05 -15.92 22.01
CA PRO A 108 7.55 -17.11 22.71
C PRO A 108 8.96 -17.51 22.28
N SER A 109 9.28 -17.41 20.98
CA SER A 109 10.61 -17.73 20.47
C SER A 109 11.70 -16.86 21.11
N ILE A 110 11.47 -15.53 21.13
CA ILE A 110 12.39 -14.57 21.76
C ILE A 110 12.44 -14.77 23.28
N ALA A 111 11.29 -14.98 23.93
CA ALA A 111 11.24 -15.16 25.38
C ALA A 111 12.00 -16.41 25.84
N ILE A 112 11.79 -17.54 25.16
CA ILE A 112 12.53 -18.78 25.47
C ILE A 112 14.02 -18.58 25.21
N SER A 113 14.41 -17.95 24.12
CA SER A 113 15.82 -17.75 23.79
C SER A 113 16.54 -16.80 24.76
N MET A 114 15.87 -15.73 25.21
CA MET A 114 16.49 -14.74 26.11
C MET A 114 16.51 -15.16 27.59
N VAL A 115 15.55 -15.97 28.03
CA VAL A 115 15.43 -16.36 29.43
C VAL A 115 16.14 -17.69 29.69
N MET A 116 17.42 -17.61 29.95
CA MET A 116 18.30 -18.78 30.10
C MET A 116 17.85 -19.76 31.22
N SER A 117 17.21 -19.24 32.26
CA SER A 117 16.65 -20.05 33.35
C SER A 117 15.51 -20.98 32.94
N TRP A 118 14.90 -20.75 31.78
CA TRP A 118 13.81 -21.56 31.24
C TRP A 118 14.33 -22.76 30.41
N HIS A 119 15.59 -22.76 30.00
CA HIS A 119 16.12 -23.78 29.11
C HIS A 119 16.10 -25.16 29.76
N GLN A 120 16.59 -25.28 30.99
CA GLN A 120 16.62 -26.59 31.69
C GLN A 120 15.18 -27.14 31.93
N PRO A 121 14.26 -26.42 32.59
CA PRO A 121 12.94 -26.97 32.80
C PRO A 121 12.17 -27.26 31.48
N ILE A 122 12.42 -26.50 30.42
CA ILE A 122 11.83 -26.81 29.11
C ILE A 122 12.45 -28.06 28.50
N ASN A 123 13.79 -28.23 28.59
CA ASN A 123 14.47 -29.43 28.12
C ASN A 123 13.96 -30.68 28.85
N ASP A 124 13.90 -30.65 30.17
CA ASP A 124 13.47 -31.80 30.99
C ASP A 124 12.01 -32.17 30.66
N TRP A 125 11.12 -31.21 30.59
CA TRP A 125 9.72 -31.42 30.23
C TRP A 125 9.53 -31.97 28.81
N LEU A 126 10.28 -31.48 27.84
CA LEU A 126 10.22 -31.96 26.46
C LEU A 126 10.79 -33.36 26.30
N ILE A 127 11.90 -33.67 26.99
CA ILE A 127 12.51 -35.03 27.00
C ILE A 127 11.50 -36.02 27.57
N GLU A 128 10.86 -35.69 28.69
CA GLU A 128 9.83 -36.52 29.30
C GLU A 128 8.65 -36.75 28.35
N LEU A 129 8.16 -35.68 27.71
CA LEU A 129 7.05 -35.74 26.76
C LEU A 129 7.37 -36.66 25.56
N PHE A 130 8.55 -36.49 24.93
CA PHE A 130 8.94 -37.30 23.78
C PHE A 130 9.18 -38.75 24.14
N THR A 131 9.75 -39.01 25.32
CA THR A 131 9.97 -40.38 25.83
C THR A 131 8.63 -41.07 26.08
N ASN A 132 7.67 -40.38 26.69
CA ASN A 132 6.33 -40.95 26.99
C ASN A 132 5.56 -41.31 25.70
N TYR A 133 5.74 -40.55 24.61
CA TYR A 133 5.11 -40.84 23.31
C TYR A 133 5.98 -41.69 22.39
N SER A 134 7.13 -42.18 22.83
CA SER A 134 8.09 -42.96 22.01
C SER A 134 8.52 -42.26 20.73
N ILE A 135 8.60 -40.92 20.75
CA ILE A 135 9.05 -40.10 19.62
C ILE A 135 10.56 -40.02 19.67
N ALA A 136 11.22 -40.17 18.49
CA ALA A 136 12.68 -40.05 18.39
C ALA A 136 13.13 -38.65 18.80
N LEU A 137 14.12 -38.60 19.70
CA LEU A 137 14.72 -37.34 20.13
C LEU A 137 15.62 -36.76 19.05
N PRO A 138 15.60 -35.43 18.86
CA PRO A 138 16.54 -34.78 17.96
C PRO A 138 17.99 -34.86 18.47
N PRO A 139 19.00 -34.62 17.62
CA PRO A 139 20.40 -34.61 18.04
C PRO A 139 20.63 -33.61 19.18
N HIS A 140 21.44 -34.04 20.19
CA HIS A 140 21.78 -33.20 21.35
C HIS A 140 20.58 -32.70 22.17
N ALA A 141 19.48 -33.46 22.19
CA ALA A 141 18.24 -33.08 22.90
C ALA A 141 18.45 -32.95 24.42
N ASP A 142 19.44 -33.63 24.99
CA ASP A 142 19.81 -33.60 26.40
C ASP A 142 20.07 -32.17 26.93
N HIS A 143 20.56 -31.25 26.10
CA HIS A 143 20.86 -29.87 26.49
C HIS A 143 20.44 -28.81 25.47
N LEU A 144 20.03 -29.20 24.26
CA LEU A 144 19.65 -28.27 23.18
C LEU A 144 18.17 -28.35 22.76
N PHE A 145 17.32 -29.04 23.54
CA PHE A 145 15.91 -29.19 23.15
C PHE A 145 15.19 -27.86 23.07
N ALA A 146 15.49 -26.92 23.98
CA ALA A 146 14.95 -25.55 23.91
C ALA A 146 15.32 -24.84 22.59
N SER A 147 16.57 -25.05 22.11
CA SER A 147 16.99 -24.47 20.80
C SER A 147 16.25 -25.09 19.63
N TRP A 148 15.98 -26.40 19.64
CA TRP A 148 15.13 -27.06 18.65
C TRP A 148 13.70 -26.55 18.69
N LEU A 149 13.15 -26.32 19.88
CA LEU A 149 11.81 -25.73 20.04
C LEU A 149 11.76 -24.33 19.47
N VAL A 150 12.75 -23.49 19.76
CA VAL A 150 12.84 -22.11 19.23
C VAL A 150 12.97 -22.11 17.72
N LEU A 151 13.77 -23.01 17.14
CA LEU A 151 13.86 -23.19 15.68
C LEU A 151 12.51 -23.60 15.07
N ALA A 152 11.84 -24.58 15.66
CA ALA A 152 10.53 -25.03 15.18
C ALA A 152 9.47 -23.93 15.29
N LEU A 153 9.49 -23.16 16.38
CA LEU A 153 8.53 -22.07 16.63
C LEU A 153 8.78 -20.88 15.72
N SER A 154 10.03 -20.57 15.39
CA SER A 154 10.37 -19.45 14.49
C SER A 154 10.22 -19.80 12.99
N ALA A 155 10.22 -21.08 12.62
CA ALA A 155 10.07 -21.50 11.23
C ALA A 155 8.81 -20.95 10.54
N PRO A 156 7.59 -21.03 11.11
CA PRO A 156 6.39 -20.45 10.50
C PRO A 156 6.51 -18.94 10.35
N LEU A 157 7.13 -18.25 11.29
CA LEU A 157 7.35 -16.81 11.20
C LEU A 157 8.24 -16.46 10.02
N ILE A 158 9.37 -17.17 9.87
CA ILE A 158 10.37 -16.88 8.84
C ILE A 158 9.88 -17.32 7.46
N PHE A 159 9.31 -18.52 7.30
CA PHE A 159 8.96 -19.05 5.99
C PHE A 159 7.55 -18.71 5.53
N ILE A 160 6.57 -18.58 6.43
CA ILE A 160 5.18 -18.34 6.08
C ILE A 160 4.84 -16.85 6.23
N VAL A 161 5.05 -16.28 7.41
CA VAL A 161 4.64 -14.89 7.68
C VAL A 161 5.53 -13.90 6.93
N ALA A 162 6.85 -14.15 6.86
CA ALA A 162 7.80 -13.34 6.11
C ALA A 162 7.85 -13.66 4.60
N PHE A 163 7.07 -14.61 4.10
CA PHE A 163 7.06 -14.99 2.68
C PHE A 163 6.91 -13.81 1.72
N PRO A 164 6.04 -12.81 1.95
CA PRO A 164 5.97 -11.63 1.08
C PRO A 164 7.28 -10.85 0.99
N ILE A 165 8.06 -10.78 2.10
CA ILE A 165 9.37 -10.11 2.16
C ILE A 165 10.38 -10.87 1.31
N HIS A 166 10.45 -12.20 1.47
CA HIS A 166 11.35 -13.05 0.68
C HIS A 166 11.01 -13.00 -0.81
N ARG A 167 9.73 -13.03 -1.15
CA ARG A 167 9.27 -12.89 -2.53
C ARG A 167 9.66 -11.54 -3.14
N ALA A 168 9.52 -10.44 -2.38
CA ALA A 168 9.94 -9.11 -2.82
C ALA A 168 11.47 -9.05 -3.01
N ALA A 169 12.24 -9.64 -2.09
CA ALA A 169 13.70 -9.72 -2.16
C ALA A 169 14.19 -10.45 -3.43
N ILE A 170 13.61 -11.62 -3.74
CA ILE A 170 13.98 -12.38 -4.94
C ILE A 170 13.63 -11.61 -6.21
N ARG A 171 12.45 -10.96 -6.25
CA ARG A 171 11.99 -10.20 -7.42
C ARG A 171 12.91 -9.00 -7.70
N ASN A 172 13.43 -8.36 -6.64
CA ASN A 172 14.26 -7.17 -6.72
C ASN A 172 15.76 -7.47 -6.51
N ILE A 173 16.22 -8.66 -6.84
CA ILE A 173 17.60 -9.08 -6.57
C ILE A 173 18.64 -8.22 -7.32
N LEU A 174 18.30 -7.71 -8.51
CA LEU A 174 19.16 -6.83 -9.30
C LEU A 174 19.16 -5.38 -8.79
N HIS A 175 18.15 -4.98 -8.02
CA HIS A 175 18.03 -3.67 -7.40
C HIS A 175 17.73 -3.85 -5.92
N PRO A 176 18.76 -4.14 -5.07
CA PRO A 176 18.57 -4.48 -3.68
C PRO A 176 17.76 -3.41 -2.94
N THR A 177 16.70 -3.85 -2.27
CA THR A 177 15.83 -3.04 -1.43
C THR A 177 16.03 -3.41 0.04
N MET A 178 15.36 -2.68 0.94
CA MET A 178 15.31 -3.03 2.35
C MET A 178 14.84 -4.49 2.56
N ASP A 179 13.89 -4.96 1.77
CA ASP A 179 13.40 -6.33 1.83
C ASP A 179 14.47 -7.37 1.49
N THR A 180 15.38 -7.04 0.57
CA THR A 180 16.50 -7.91 0.20
C THR A 180 17.45 -8.11 1.38
N LEU A 181 17.79 -7.03 2.09
CA LEU A 181 18.67 -7.09 3.27
C LEU A 181 18.02 -7.85 4.42
N ILE A 182 16.74 -7.60 4.70
CA ILE A 182 15.97 -8.28 5.74
C ILE A 182 15.87 -9.79 5.44
N SER A 183 15.54 -10.13 4.19
CA SER A 183 15.44 -11.52 3.75
C SER A 183 16.76 -12.25 3.87
N LEU A 184 17.85 -11.65 3.39
CA LEU A 184 19.19 -12.25 3.45
C LEU A 184 19.63 -12.43 4.90
N GLY A 185 19.50 -11.39 5.73
CA GLY A 185 19.92 -11.44 7.13
C GLY A 185 19.14 -12.46 7.94
N SER A 186 17.80 -12.47 7.84
CA SER A 186 16.96 -13.39 8.59
C SER A 186 17.15 -14.86 8.16
N LEU A 187 17.27 -15.13 6.87
CA LEU A 187 17.52 -16.49 6.37
C LEU A 187 18.91 -16.97 6.75
N SER A 188 19.96 -16.11 6.64
CA SER A 188 21.31 -16.47 7.04
C SER A 188 21.39 -16.79 8.54
N ALA A 189 20.76 -15.96 9.38
CA ALA A 189 20.73 -16.21 10.83
C ALA A 189 19.97 -17.50 11.17
N TYR A 190 18.86 -17.79 10.49
CA TYR A 190 18.12 -19.03 10.71
C TYR A 190 18.87 -20.27 10.24
N ILE A 191 19.49 -20.23 9.06
CA ILE A 191 20.30 -21.34 8.53
C ILE A 191 21.49 -21.61 9.42
N TRP A 192 22.21 -20.55 9.84
CA TRP A 192 23.32 -20.68 10.77
C TRP A 192 22.89 -21.30 12.10
N SER A 193 21.79 -20.80 12.68
CA SER A 193 21.25 -21.32 13.94
C SER A 193 20.83 -22.78 13.82
N SER A 194 20.27 -23.18 12.69
CA SER A 194 19.95 -24.60 12.42
C SER A 194 21.20 -25.47 12.37
N TYR A 195 22.26 -24.99 11.71
CA TYR A 195 23.54 -25.67 11.66
C TYR A 195 24.19 -25.76 13.05
N ALA A 196 24.22 -24.64 13.79
CA ALA A 196 24.80 -24.59 15.13
C ALA A 196 24.08 -25.54 16.11
N THR A 197 22.74 -25.58 16.06
CA THR A 197 21.95 -26.51 16.90
C THR A 197 22.18 -27.96 16.50
N TYR A 198 22.30 -28.26 15.19
CA TYR A 198 22.54 -29.63 14.72
C TYR A 198 23.92 -30.14 15.07
N THR A 199 24.97 -29.32 14.96
CA THR A 199 26.36 -29.68 15.19
C THR A 199 26.82 -29.49 16.64
N ASN A 200 26.01 -28.83 17.47
CA ASN A 200 26.36 -28.36 18.81
C ASN A 200 27.63 -27.48 18.80
N GLN A 201 27.77 -26.64 17.76
CA GLN A 201 28.94 -25.77 17.60
C GLN A 201 28.48 -24.35 17.23
N GLY A 202 28.95 -23.37 18.03
CA GLY A 202 28.65 -21.95 17.81
C GLY A 202 27.36 -21.49 18.49
N ASP A 203 27.11 -20.18 18.37
CA ASP A 203 25.96 -19.53 18.99
C ASP A 203 24.72 -19.60 18.09
N VAL A 204 23.56 -19.65 18.72
CA VAL A 204 22.25 -19.67 18.06
C VAL A 204 21.70 -18.24 18.00
N TYR A 205 21.30 -17.78 16.82
CA TYR A 205 20.79 -16.42 16.56
C TYR A 205 19.34 -16.42 16.06
N THR A 206 18.57 -17.43 16.41
CA THR A 206 17.18 -17.59 15.96
C THR A 206 16.29 -16.45 16.45
N GLU A 207 16.51 -15.97 17.68
CA GLU A 207 15.80 -14.84 18.27
C GLU A 207 16.05 -13.53 17.50
N VAL A 208 17.27 -13.36 16.97
CA VAL A 208 17.61 -12.19 16.14
C VAL A 208 16.81 -12.24 14.84
N ALA A 209 16.79 -13.40 14.17
CA ALA A 209 16.00 -13.57 12.95
C ALA A 209 14.50 -13.34 13.20
N ALA A 210 13.96 -13.91 14.28
CA ALA A 210 12.57 -13.74 14.66
C ALA A 210 12.25 -12.29 15.03
N GLY A 211 13.14 -11.63 15.79
CA GLY A 211 12.99 -10.23 16.19
C GLY A 211 12.99 -9.27 15.01
N VAL A 212 13.92 -9.43 14.07
CA VAL A 212 13.98 -8.60 12.86
C VAL A 212 12.68 -8.70 12.06
N ILE A 213 12.20 -9.92 11.78
CA ILE A 213 10.94 -10.13 11.05
C ILE A 213 9.75 -9.54 11.81
N PHE A 214 9.68 -9.77 13.12
CA PHE A 214 8.61 -9.23 13.96
C PHE A 214 8.56 -7.69 13.92
N PHE A 215 9.70 -7.02 14.14
CA PHE A 215 9.74 -5.55 14.13
C PHE A 215 9.46 -4.96 12.76
N VAL A 216 9.87 -5.62 11.68
CA VAL A 216 9.52 -5.19 10.32
C VAL A 216 8.01 -5.28 10.08
N ILE A 217 7.37 -6.38 10.48
CA ILE A 217 5.92 -6.56 10.34
C ILE A 217 5.16 -5.54 11.21
N LEU A 218 5.62 -5.31 12.44
CA LEU A 218 5.08 -4.30 13.33
C LEU A 218 5.19 -2.90 12.71
N GLY A 219 6.36 -2.55 12.18
CA GLY A 219 6.60 -1.27 11.50
C GLY A 219 5.66 -1.07 10.31
N ARG A 220 5.50 -2.07 9.46
CA ARG A 220 4.55 -2.04 8.33
C ARG A 220 3.09 -1.89 8.76
N TYR A 221 2.71 -2.56 9.85
CA TYR A 221 1.37 -2.39 10.42
C TYR A 221 1.12 -0.97 10.91
N LEU A 222 2.08 -0.39 11.66
CA LEU A 222 2.00 0.99 12.16
C LEU A 222 1.97 2.00 11.00
N GLU A 223 2.80 1.79 9.97
CA GLU A 223 2.81 2.60 8.75
C GLU A 223 1.45 2.58 8.05
N THR A 224 0.91 1.38 7.79
CA THR A 224 -0.41 1.21 7.16
C THR A 224 -1.51 1.92 7.95
N ARG A 225 -1.45 1.84 9.28
CA ARG A 225 -2.41 2.52 10.17
C ARG A 225 -2.26 4.04 10.13
N ALA A 226 -1.02 4.55 10.11
CA ALA A 226 -0.75 5.98 10.03
C ALA A 226 -1.19 6.56 8.68
N LYS A 227 -0.86 5.89 7.57
CA LYS A 227 -1.31 6.27 6.21
C LYS A 227 -2.84 6.31 6.12
N ALA A 228 -3.53 5.29 6.62
CA ALA A 228 -4.99 5.25 6.61
C ALA A 228 -5.63 6.41 7.38
N LYS A 229 -5.03 6.80 8.52
CA LYS A 229 -5.52 7.95 9.30
C LYS A 229 -5.28 9.28 8.59
N ALA A 230 -4.11 9.47 7.98
CA ALA A 230 -3.79 10.67 7.22
C ALA A 230 -4.66 10.80 5.95
N SER A 231 -4.82 9.69 5.20
CA SER A 231 -5.64 9.65 4.00
C SER A 231 -7.13 9.89 4.28
N SER A 232 -7.66 9.44 5.44
CA SER A 232 -9.07 9.65 5.78
C SER A 232 -9.40 11.13 5.97
N ALA A 233 -8.50 11.92 6.54
CA ALA A 233 -8.67 13.36 6.68
C ALA A 233 -8.72 14.06 5.31
N LEU A 234 -7.81 13.72 4.41
CA LEU A 234 -7.78 14.27 3.05
C LEU A 234 -9.01 13.84 2.25
N THR A 235 -9.39 12.56 2.32
CA THR A 235 -10.58 12.04 1.65
C THR A 235 -11.86 12.69 2.16
N SER A 236 -11.94 13.00 3.46
CA SER A 236 -13.07 13.75 4.03
C SER A 236 -13.18 15.15 3.44
N LEU A 237 -12.05 15.84 3.23
CA LEU A 237 -12.04 17.15 2.58
C LEU A 237 -12.43 17.05 1.10
N LEU A 238 -11.91 16.07 0.37
CA LEU A 238 -12.27 15.84 -1.04
C LEU A 238 -13.71 15.35 -1.21
N ALA A 239 -14.27 14.67 -0.21
CA ALA A 239 -15.68 14.24 -0.18
C ALA A 239 -16.65 15.41 0.11
N LEU A 240 -16.15 16.62 0.41
CA LEU A 240 -16.98 17.82 0.54
C LEU A 240 -17.52 18.31 -0.80
N GLY A 241 -16.82 18.00 -1.91
CA GLY A 241 -17.32 18.29 -3.27
C GLY A 241 -18.43 17.33 -3.70
N SER A 242 -19.36 17.81 -4.52
CA SER A 242 -20.36 16.97 -5.19
C SER A 242 -19.66 16.11 -6.26
N LYS A 243 -19.98 14.80 -6.31
CA LYS A 243 -19.49 13.91 -7.36
C LYS A 243 -20.41 13.86 -8.57
N GLU A 244 -21.67 14.15 -8.34
CA GLU A 244 -22.74 14.14 -9.33
C GLU A 244 -23.51 15.45 -9.24
N VAL A 245 -24.08 15.87 -10.35
CA VAL A 245 -24.88 17.10 -10.47
C VAL A 245 -26.10 16.83 -11.33
N THR A 246 -27.23 17.43 -10.98
CA THR A 246 -28.44 17.37 -11.79
C THR A 246 -28.38 18.46 -12.85
N SER A 247 -27.79 18.16 -14.02
CA SER A 247 -27.75 19.08 -15.17
C SER A 247 -29.09 19.15 -15.87
N VAL A 248 -29.48 20.36 -16.28
CA VAL A 248 -30.72 20.61 -17.03
C VAL A 248 -30.37 20.79 -18.50
N ARG A 249 -30.48 19.71 -19.27
CA ARG A 249 -30.26 19.76 -20.74
C ARG A 249 -31.55 19.60 -21.50
N GLY A 250 -31.87 20.60 -22.33
CA GLY A 250 -33.14 20.60 -23.10
C GLY A 250 -34.40 20.65 -22.23
N GLY A 251 -34.32 21.19 -21.02
CA GLY A 251 -35.46 21.27 -20.08
C GLY A 251 -35.71 20.02 -19.25
N PHE A 252 -34.87 18.96 -19.38
CA PHE A 252 -35.00 17.74 -18.62
C PHE A 252 -33.81 17.61 -17.61
N PRO A 253 -34.10 17.31 -16.34
CA PRO A 253 -33.06 17.06 -15.35
C PRO A 253 -32.40 15.69 -15.60
N LEU A 254 -31.07 15.68 -15.71
CA LEU A 254 -30.25 14.47 -15.88
C LEU A 254 -29.11 14.49 -14.88
N ILE A 255 -28.96 13.41 -14.13
CA ILE A 255 -27.84 13.25 -13.20
C ILE A 255 -26.60 12.87 -14.01
N VAL A 256 -25.57 13.71 -13.95
CA VAL A 256 -24.28 13.50 -14.64
C VAL A 256 -23.12 13.62 -13.66
N PRO A 257 -22.01 12.91 -13.88
CA PRO A 257 -20.78 13.17 -13.14
C PRO A 257 -20.33 14.63 -13.32
N ILE A 258 -19.74 15.24 -12.28
CA ILE A 258 -19.31 16.64 -12.31
C ILE A 258 -18.31 16.92 -13.43
N GLU A 259 -17.48 15.93 -13.79
CA GLU A 259 -16.49 16.04 -14.86
C GLU A 259 -17.11 16.24 -16.26
N GLN A 260 -18.39 15.97 -16.40
CA GLN A 260 -19.15 16.17 -17.66
C GLN A 260 -19.84 17.50 -17.73
N LEU A 261 -19.80 18.31 -16.66
CA LEU A 261 -20.36 19.64 -16.62
C LEU A 261 -19.44 20.60 -17.38
N GLN A 262 -20.03 21.43 -18.28
CA GLN A 262 -19.31 22.41 -19.09
C GLN A 262 -19.66 23.82 -18.64
N ILE A 263 -18.78 24.77 -18.93
CA ILE A 263 -19.04 26.20 -18.68
C ILE A 263 -20.25 26.63 -19.50
N GLY A 264 -21.27 27.16 -18.81
CA GLY A 264 -22.54 27.58 -19.41
C GLY A 264 -23.66 26.53 -19.29
N ASP A 265 -23.38 25.33 -18.75
CA ASP A 265 -24.44 24.39 -18.42
C ASP A 265 -25.26 24.88 -17.21
N GLU A 266 -26.59 24.67 -17.29
CA GLU A 266 -27.49 24.89 -16.15
C GLU A 266 -27.61 23.62 -15.32
N PHE A 267 -27.62 23.75 -13.99
CA PHE A 267 -27.84 22.62 -13.07
C PHE A 267 -28.78 23.00 -11.93
N GLU A 268 -29.56 22.03 -11.48
CA GLU A 268 -30.49 22.15 -10.37
C GLU A 268 -29.83 21.78 -9.05
N VAL A 269 -30.00 22.62 -8.04
CA VAL A 269 -29.58 22.34 -6.65
C VAL A 269 -30.84 22.28 -5.79
N ARG A 270 -31.06 21.15 -5.12
CA ARG A 270 -32.22 20.96 -4.25
C ARG A 270 -31.88 21.33 -2.81
N PRO A 271 -32.89 21.64 -1.97
CA PRO A 271 -32.67 21.86 -0.54
C PRO A 271 -31.93 20.68 0.11
N GLY A 272 -30.81 20.99 0.75
CA GLY A 272 -29.93 19.97 1.35
C GLY A 272 -28.83 19.42 0.45
N ASP A 273 -28.89 19.74 -0.87
CA ASP A 273 -27.80 19.37 -1.79
C ASP A 273 -26.62 20.33 -1.67
N ARG A 274 -25.47 19.89 -2.13
CA ARG A 274 -24.27 20.73 -2.25
C ARG A 274 -24.22 21.37 -3.63
N ILE A 275 -23.80 22.61 -3.67
CA ILE A 275 -23.52 23.32 -4.93
C ILE A 275 -22.27 22.68 -5.54
N ALA A 276 -22.37 22.20 -6.78
CA ALA A 276 -21.37 21.38 -7.42
C ALA A 276 -20.13 22.19 -7.86
N THR A 277 -20.33 23.42 -8.32
CA THR A 277 -19.26 24.31 -8.82
C THR A 277 -19.71 25.76 -8.72
N ASP A 278 -18.76 26.68 -8.92
CA ASP A 278 -19.06 28.10 -8.99
C ASP A 278 -20.07 28.40 -10.11
N GLY A 279 -20.97 29.35 -9.87
CA GLY A 279 -21.99 29.68 -10.82
C GLY A 279 -22.81 30.89 -10.43
N ILE A 280 -23.76 31.26 -11.27
CA ILE A 280 -24.70 32.36 -11.07
C ILE A 280 -26.12 31.79 -10.95
N VAL A 281 -26.85 32.20 -9.94
CA VAL A 281 -28.25 31.79 -9.77
C VAL A 281 -29.09 32.33 -10.92
N VAL A 282 -29.68 31.47 -11.73
CA VAL A 282 -30.53 31.82 -12.86
C VAL A 282 -32.01 31.92 -12.41
N LYS A 283 -32.44 30.99 -11.55
CA LYS A 283 -33.84 30.90 -11.12
C LYS A 283 -33.93 30.36 -9.69
N GLY A 284 -34.88 30.82 -8.93
CA GLY A 284 -35.17 30.37 -7.57
C GLY A 284 -34.56 31.28 -6.50
N GLU A 285 -34.95 31.04 -5.26
CA GLU A 285 -34.44 31.73 -4.07
C GLU A 285 -34.19 30.66 -2.99
N SER A 286 -33.10 30.79 -2.27
CA SER A 286 -32.73 29.86 -1.20
C SER A 286 -31.72 30.50 -0.25
N ALA A 287 -31.39 29.83 0.82
CA ALA A 287 -30.28 30.18 1.72
C ALA A 287 -29.16 29.15 1.60
N VAL A 288 -27.93 29.62 1.44
CA VAL A 288 -26.73 28.80 1.30
C VAL A 288 -25.89 28.88 2.57
N ASP A 289 -25.54 27.75 3.11
CA ASP A 289 -24.62 27.64 4.24
C ASP A 289 -23.15 27.59 3.74
N ASN A 290 -22.44 28.71 3.92
CA ASN A 290 -21.04 28.87 3.59
C ASN A 290 -20.11 28.72 4.81
N SER A 291 -20.63 28.22 5.94
CA SER A 291 -19.89 28.17 7.21
C SER A 291 -18.57 27.37 7.11
N MET A 292 -18.51 26.36 6.25
CA MET A 292 -17.30 25.58 6.02
C MET A 292 -16.18 26.34 5.30
N LEU A 293 -16.50 27.37 4.53
CA LEU A 293 -15.53 28.18 3.78
C LEU A 293 -15.19 29.46 4.53
N THR A 294 -16.20 30.12 5.09
CA THR A 294 -16.05 31.45 5.72
C THR A 294 -15.89 31.39 7.25
N GLY A 295 -16.32 30.29 7.88
CA GLY A 295 -16.43 30.16 9.32
C GLY A 295 -17.65 30.86 9.94
N GLU A 296 -18.47 31.56 9.13
CA GLU A 296 -19.68 32.22 9.57
C GLU A 296 -20.87 31.26 9.57
N THR A 297 -21.58 31.16 10.70
CA THR A 297 -22.69 30.21 10.86
C THR A 297 -24.02 30.72 10.29
N LYS A 298 -24.09 31.98 9.84
CA LYS A 298 -25.31 32.56 9.28
C LYS A 298 -25.41 32.22 7.80
N PRO A 299 -26.49 31.55 7.37
CA PRO A 299 -26.73 31.30 5.94
C PRO A 299 -26.87 32.61 5.16
N ILE A 300 -26.44 32.58 3.90
CA ILE A 300 -26.53 33.72 2.97
C ILE A 300 -27.70 33.50 2.02
N ASP A 301 -28.60 34.46 1.97
CA ASP A 301 -29.74 34.43 1.01
C ASP A 301 -29.25 34.65 -0.40
N VAL A 302 -29.62 33.74 -1.32
CA VAL A 302 -29.29 33.79 -2.74
C VAL A 302 -30.55 33.90 -3.58
N ARG A 303 -30.47 34.72 -4.66
CA ARG A 303 -31.54 35.02 -5.59
C ARG A 303 -30.98 35.16 -7.00
N PRO A 304 -31.84 35.22 -8.03
CA PRO A 304 -31.37 35.39 -9.41
C PRO A 304 -30.39 36.57 -9.55
N GLY A 305 -29.21 36.28 -10.14
CA GLY A 305 -28.09 37.19 -10.24
C GLY A 305 -27.04 37.10 -9.12
N SER A 306 -27.27 36.32 -8.06
CA SER A 306 -26.25 36.02 -7.04
C SER A 306 -25.20 35.06 -7.60
N ALA A 307 -23.92 35.32 -7.27
CA ALA A 307 -22.77 34.48 -7.65
C ALA A 307 -22.23 33.72 -6.42
#